data_5728a6f82f83f7558a723e8db588d65f
#
_entry.id   5728a6f82f83f7558a723e8db588d65f
#
_cell.length_a   1.000
_cell.length_b   1.000
_cell.length_c   1.000
_cell.angle_alpha   90.00
_cell.angle_beta   90.00
_cell.angle_gamma   90.00
#
_symmetry.space_group_name_H-M   'P 1'
#
loop_
_entity.id
_entity.type
_entity.pdbx_description
1 polymer ?
#
loop_
_entity_poly.entity_id
_entity_poly.type
_entity_poly.pdbx_seq_one_letter_code
_entity_poly.pdbx_strand_id
1 'polypeptide(L)'
;MIKFKTRTGSSSILVILLVVTMVVFGVLAMMSSYSGLKMARKTAQWTQDYYELESKAEIMLYDIKNIVHQSIVASNTTSQDYWTSLNRALRELDSSEVTLTYDADEIIVKGDFINSSGDRFLALLTLENLALDNDIAIEEDLIEINTWKLIPREVEYEDAIEFKDLEVNIEND
;
A
#
# COMPACT_ATOMS: atom_id res chain seq x y z
N MET A 1 -44.00 21.73 -64.81
CA MET A 1 -44.44 20.80 -63.78
C MET A 1 -43.27 19.88 -63.41
N ILE A 2 -42.52 20.22 -62.35
CA ILE A 2 -41.31 19.48 -61.94
C ILE A 2 -41.75 18.30 -61.06
N LYS A 3 -41.60 17.07 -61.58
CA LYS A 3 -41.83 15.86 -60.82
C LYS A 3 -40.66 15.61 -59.88
N PHE A 4 -40.85 15.88 -58.58
CA PHE A 4 -39.94 15.41 -57.54
C PHE A 4 -40.07 13.89 -57.45
N LYS A 5 -39.10 13.17 -57.95
CA LYS A 5 -38.95 11.73 -57.78
C LYS A 5 -38.48 11.52 -56.36
N THR A 6 -39.38 11.14 -55.46
CA THR A 6 -39.10 10.82 -54.06
C THR A 6 -38.11 9.66 -54.02
N ARG A 7 -36.89 9.91 -53.63
CA ARG A 7 -35.82 8.91 -53.33
C ARG A 7 -36.16 8.26 -51.99
N THR A 8 -37.01 7.23 -52.02
CA THR A 8 -37.39 6.44 -50.83
C THR A 8 -36.23 5.59 -50.27
N GLY A 9 -35.08 5.49 -50.93
CA GLY A 9 -33.92 4.71 -50.45
C GLY A 9 -33.02 5.43 -49.47
N SER A 10 -32.99 6.76 -49.47
CA SER A 10 -32.06 7.52 -48.62
C SER A 10 -32.45 7.55 -47.14
N SER A 11 -33.75 7.52 -46.84
CA SER A 11 -34.27 7.53 -45.45
C SER A 11 -33.98 6.19 -44.73
N SER A 12 -34.04 5.06 -45.42
CA SER A 12 -33.76 3.75 -44.84
C SER A 12 -32.30 3.57 -44.44
N ILE A 13 -31.37 4.11 -45.24
CA ILE A 13 -29.93 4.07 -44.94
C ILE A 13 -29.60 4.88 -43.69
N LEU A 14 -30.25 6.04 -43.54
CA LEU A 14 -30.04 6.93 -42.39
C LEU A 14 -30.53 6.27 -41.09
N VAL A 15 -31.68 5.58 -41.13
CA VAL A 15 -32.21 4.85 -39.96
C VAL A 15 -31.28 3.69 -39.58
N ILE A 16 -30.76 2.93 -40.55
CA ILE A 16 -29.82 1.83 -40.28
C ILE A 16 -28.53 2.39 -39.64
N LEU A 17 -27.98 3.49 -40.17
CA LEU A 17 -26.79 4.12 -39.64
C LEU A 17 -27.00 4.62 -38.19
N LEU A 18 -28.17 5.19 -37.90
CA LEU A 18 -28.53 5.63 -36.56
C LEU A 18 -28.62 4.47 -35.59
N VAL A 19 -29.24 3.34 -35.98
CA VAL A 19 -29.31 2.14 -35.12
C VAL A 19 -27.92 1.57 -34.86
N VAL A 20 -27.09 1.46 -35.90
CA VAL A 20 -25.71 0.96 -35.75
C VAL A 20 -24.90 1.85 -34.82
N THR A 21 -24.97 3.17 -34.94
CA THR A 21 -24.27 4.07 -34.04
C THR A 21 -24.77 3.95 -32.59
N MET A 22 -26.08 3.82 -32.35
CA MET A 22 -26.62 3.58 -31.02
C MET A 22 -26.11 2.27 -30.40
N VAL A 23 -26.04 1.20 -31.17
CA VAL A 23 -25.51 -0.08 -30.70
C VAL A 23 -24.03 0.04 -30.34
N VAL A 24 -23.23 0.68 -31.20
CA VAL A 24 -21.80 0.91 -30.94
C VAL A 24 -21.58 1.71 -29.65
N PHE A 25 -22.31 2.81 -29.47
CA PHE A 25 -22.25 3.61 -28.25
C PHE A 25 -22.70 2.81 -27.02
N GLY A 26 -23.72 1.98 -27.13
CA GLY A 26 -24.17 1.11 -26.06
C GLY A 26 -23.09 0.11 -25.63
N VAL A 27 -22.43 -0.52 -26.59
CA VAL A 27 -21.31 -1.44 -26.30
C VAL A 27 -20.12 -0.71 -25.65
N LEU A 28 -19.75 0.45 -26.19
CA LEU A 28 -18.65 1.25 -25.61
C LEU A 28 -18.97 1.70 -24.17
N ALA A 29 -20.18 2.14 -23.91
CA ALA A 29 -20.62 2.52 -22.56
C ALA A 29 -20.57 1.33 -21.60
N MET A 30 -20.98 0.13 -22.04
CA MET A 30 -20.92 -1.09 -21.22
C MET A 30 -19.45 -1.49 -20.93
N MET A 31 -18.57 -1.44 -21.92
CA MET A 31 -17.14 -1.74 -21.74
C MET A 31 -16.48 -0.75 -20.77
N SER A 32 -16.78 0.55 -20.91
CA SER A 32 -16.28 1.58 -20.01
C SER A 32 -16.74 1.36 -18.56
N SER A 33 -18.03 1.05 -18.37
CA SER A 33 -18.59 0.75 -17.06
C SER A 33 -17.98 -0.50 -16.42
N TYR A 34 -17.77 -1.55 -17.19
CA TYR A 34 -17.13 -2.78 -16.71
C TYR A 34 -15.68 -2.54 -16.31
N SER A 35 -14.92 -1.79 -17.11
CA SER A 35 -13.54 -1.41 -16.80
C SER A 35 -13.47 -0.59 -15.50
N GLY A 36 -14.37 0.39 -15.34
CA GLY A 36 -14.48 1.20 -14.12
C GLY A 36 -14.79 0.34 -12.88
N LEU A 37 -15.70 -0.61 -12.98
CA LEU A 37 -16.02 -1.53 -11.88
C LEU A 37 -14.82 -2.40 -11.50
N LYS A 38 -14.10 -2.94 -12.49
CA LYS A 38 -12.89 -3.73 -12.24
C LYS A 38 -11.83 -2.92 -11.53
N MET A 39 -11.62 -1.67 -11.97
CA MET A 39 -10.66 -0.76 -11.34
C MET A 39 -11.06 -0.41 -9.90
N ALA A 40 -12.32 -0.09 -9.66
CA ALA A 40 -12.84 0.19 -8.32
C ALA A 40 -12.67 -0.99 -7.36
N ARG A 41 -12.94 -2.21 -7.81
CA ARG A 41 -12.72 -3.43 -7.00
C ARG A 41 -11.24 -3.63 -6.65
N LYS A 42 -10.36 -3.44 -7.64
CA LYS A 42 -8.91 -3.56 -7.41
C LYS A 42 -8.41 -2.51 -6.42
N THR A 43 -8.88 -1.27 -6.53
CA THR A 43 -8.53 -0.20 -5.60
C THR A 43 -9.05 -0.49 -4.18
N ALA A 44 -10.28 -0.97 -4.05
CA ALA A 44 -10.85 -1.33 -2.75
C ALA A 44 -10.06 -2.47 -2.09
N GLN A 45 -9.70 -3.50 -2.84
CA GLN A 45 -8.88 -4.60 -2.33
C GLN A 45 -7.49 -4.10 -1.89
N TRP A 46 -6.82 -3.31 -2.71
CA TRP A 46 -5.51 -2.73 -2.37
C TRP A 46 -5.58 -1.86 -1.11
N THR A 47 -6.64 -1.07 -0.97
CA THR A 47 -6.86 -0.25 0.23
C THR A 47 -7.07 -1.13 1.47
N GLN A 48 -7.83 -2.23 1.34
CA GLN A 48 -8.04 -3.17 2.43
C GLN A 48 -6.73 -3.86 2.83
N ASP A 49 -5.95 -4.33 1.86
CA ASP A 49 -4.65 -4.98 2.10
C ASP A 49 -3.67 -4.02 2.80
N TYR A 50 -3.68 -2.74 2.40
CA TYR A 50 -2.88 -1.70 3.06
C TYR A 50 -3.25 -1.52 4.53
N TYR A 51 -4.55 -1.31 4.82
CA TYR A 51 -4.99 -1.10 6.20
C TYR A 51 -4.81 -2.33 7.09
N GLU A 52 -4.88 -3.53 6.54
CA GLU A 52 -4.57 -4.75 7.29
C GLU A 52 -3.12 -4.74 7.78
N LEU A 53 -2.17 -4.41 6.90
CA LEU A 53 -0.75 -4.34 7.24
C LEU A 53 -0.42 -3.17 8.17
N GLU A 54 -0.98 -1.99 7.91
CA GLU A 54 -0.80 -0.80 8.74
C GLU A 54 -1.33 -1.04 10.15
N SER A 55 -2.49 -1.69 10.29
CA SER A 55 -3.05 -2.04 11.60
C SER A 55 -2.14 -2.94 12.43
N LYS A 56 -1.45 -3.90 11.81
CA LYS A 56 -0.45 -4.73 12.51
C LYS A 56 0.73 -3.90 13.01
N ALA A 57 1.20 -2.97 12.21
CA ALA A 57 2.28 -2.07 12.60
C ALA A 57 1.85 -1.12 13.73
N GLU A 58 0.61 -0.61 13.69
CA GLU A 58 0.05 0.23 14.75
C GLU A 58 -0.12 -0.54 16.07
N ILE A 59 -0.55 -1.80 16.02
CA ILE A 59 -0.62 -2.66 17.21
C ILE A 59 0.77 -2.84 17.81
N MET A 60 1.77 -3.15 16.99
CA MET A 60 3.17 -3.24 17.44
C MET A 60 3.63 -1.94 18.11
N LEU A 61 3.37 -0.79 17.50
CA LEU A 61 3.73 0.52 18.06
C LEU A 61 3.01 0.77 19.40
N TYR A 62 1.74 0.40 19.49
CA TYR A 62 0.97 0.52 20.73
C TYR A 62 1.55 -0.37 21.83
N ASP A 63 1.92 -1.61 21.54
CA ASP A 63 2.53 -2.54 22.49
C ASP A 63 3.89 -2.01 22.97
N ILE A 64 4.72 -1.48 22.06
CA ILE A 64 5.99 -0.84 22.40
C ILE A 64 5.77 0.36 23.33
N LYS A 65 4.82 1.25 23.02
CA LYS A 65 4.48 2.39 23.88
C LYS A 65 4.07 1.95 25.28
N ASN A 66 3.24 0.92 25.38
CA ASN A 66 2.84 0.36 26.67
C ASN A 66 4.03 -0.21 27.46
N ILE A 67 4.94 -0.91 26.79
CA ILE A 67 6.15 -1.45 27.42
C ILE A 67 7.05 -0.34 27.91
N VAL A 68 7.27 0.69 27.11
CA VAL A 68 8.06 1.88 27.50
C VAL A 68 7.42 2.54 28.71
N HIS A 69 6.11 2.79 28.68
CA HIS A 69 5.38 3.38 29.81
C HIS A 69 5.51 2.56 31.09
N GLN A 70 5.27 1.25 31.01
CA GLN A 70 5.41 0.36 32.18
C GLN A 70 6.84 0.31 32.70
N SER A 71 7.83 0.37 31.82
CA SER A 71 9.24 0.36 32.18
C SER A 71 9.64 1.66 32.90
N ILE A 72 9.10 2.82 32.49
CA ILE A 72 9.27 4.10 33.18
C ILE A 72 8.67 4.05 34.57
N VAL A 73 7.43 3.58 34.69
CA VAL A 73 6.71 3.48 35.97
C VAL A 73 7.39 2.53 36.95
N ALA A 74 7.96 1.43 36.44
CA ALA A 74 8.63 0.41 37.25
C ALA A 74 10.04 0.83 37.72
N SER A 75 10.68 1.78 37.03
CA SER A 75 12.11 2.09 37.20
C SER A 75 12.45 2.96 38.42
N ASN A 76 11.48 3.41 39.22
CA ASN A 76 11.76 4.23 40.42
C ASN A 76 12.86 5.31 40.24
N THR A 77 12.92 5.95 39.06
CA THR A 77 13.85 7.04 38.72
C THR A 77 15.32 6.66 38.43
N THR A 78 15.67 5.39 38.24
CA THR A 78 17.04 5.01 37.86
C THR A 78 17.11 4.55 36.42
N SER A 79 17.95 5.18 35.58
CA SER A 79 18.08 4.83 34.15
C SER A 79 18.50 3.38 33.92
N GLN A 80 19.31 2.82 34.81
CA GLN A 80 19.73 1.41 34.76
C GLN A 80 18.56 0.45 34.95
N ASP A 81 17.65 0.73 35.87
CA ASP A 81 16.48 -0.11 36.14
C ASP A 81 15.45 -0.01 35.00
N TYR A 82 15.27 1.18 34.41
CA TYR A 82 14.46 1.40 33.22
C TYR A 82 14.96 0.54 32.06
N TRP A 83 16.26 0.65 31.70
CA TRP A 83 16.86 -0.06 30.58
C TRP A 83 16.78 -1.58 30.74
N THR A 84 16.99 -2.06 31.97
CA THR A 84 16.89 -3.48 32.28
C THR A 84 15.45 -3.99 32.16
N SER A 85 14.48 -3.23 32.64
CA SER A 85 13.06 -3.54 32.55
C SER A 85 12.57 -3.54 31.10
N LEU A 86 12.93 -2.49 30.37
CA LEU A 86 12.61 -2.34 28.94
C LEU A 86 13.14 -3.51 28.11
N ASN A 87 14.43 -3.84 28.26
CA ASN A 87 15.07 -4.95 27.55
C ASN A 87 14.39 -6.30 27.85
N ARG A 88 13.97 -6.51 29.08
CA ARG A 88 13.26 -7.74 29.47
C ARG A 88 11.90 -7.83 28.80
N ALA A 89 11.12 -6.76 28.85
CA ALA A 89 9.78 -6.74 28.31
C ALA A 89 9.76 -6.80 26.77
N LEU A 90 10.70 -6.11 26.11
CA LEU A 90 10.80 -6.15 24.65
C LEU A 90 11.14 -7.53 24.09
N ARG A 91 11.91 -8.36 24.83
CA ARG A 91 12.21 -9.73 24.40
C ARG A 91 10.98 -10.61 24.22
N GLU A 92 9.88 -10.27 24.87
CA GLU A 92 8.61 -10.99 24.71
C GLU A 92 7.91 -10.66 23.37
N LEU A 93 8.28 -9.52 22.74
CA LEU A 93 7.78 -9.12 21.42
C LEU A 93 8.56 -9.73 20.25
N ASP A 94 9.74 -10.32 20.51
CA ASP A 94 10.57 -10.91 19.45
C ASP A 94 9.83 -12.08 18.80
N SER A 95 9.60 -11.96 17.50
CA SER A 95 8.80 -12.91 16.72
C SER A 95 9.29 -12.97 15.28
N SER A 96 8.65 -13.77 14.45
CA SER A 96 8.97 -13.82 13.01
C SER A 96 8.66 -12.52 12.26
N GLU A 97 7.73 -11.72 12.78
CA GLU A 97 7.31 -10.44 12.17
C GLU A 97 7.98 -9.22 12.82
N VAL A 98 8.49 -9.36 14.05
CA VAL A 98 9.14 -8.30 14.82
C VAL A 98 10.53 -8.74 15.21
N THR A 99 11.55 -8.00 14.80
CA THR A 99 12.97 -8.30 15.10
C THR A 99 13.57 -7.16 15.91
N LEU A 100 14.27 -7.50 16.98
CA LEU A 100 14.93 -6.57 17.88
C LEU A 100 16.44 -6.60 17.65
N THR A 101 17.03 -5.42 17.49
CA THR A 101 18.48 -5.25 17.43
C THR A 101 18.90 -4.33 18.57
N TYR A 102 19.81 -4.79 19.38
CA TYR A 102 20.30 -4.07 20.57
C TYR A 102 21.66 -3.46 20.28
N ASP A 103 21.78 -2.15 20.46
CA ASP A 103 23.04 -1.42 20.50
C ASP A 103 23.27 -0.87 21.91
N ALA A 104 24.43 -0.28 22.17
CA ALA A 104 24.85 0.15 23.52
C ALA A 104 23.87 1.14 24.15
N ASP A 105 23.39 2.11 23.35
CA ASP A 105 22.55 3.22 23.82
C ASP A 105 21.16 3.25 23.17
N GLU A 106 20.87 2.34 22.23
CA GLU A 106 19.60 2.31 21.52
C GLU A 106 19.11 0.88 21.24
N ILE A 107 17.81 0.73 21.11
CA ILE A 107 17.18 -0.51 20.65
C ILE A 107 16.42 -0.23 19.37
N ILE A 108 16.78 -0.93 18.31
CA ILE A 108 16.10 -0.83 17.03
C ILE A 108 15.05 -1.94 16.95
N VAL A 109 13.79 -1.55 16.81
CA VAL A 109 12.67 -2.47 16.60
C VAL A 109 12.26 -2.41 15.14
N LYS A 110 12.35 -3.55 14.46
CA LYS A 110 11.95 -3.71 13.07
C LYS A 110 10.70 -4.59 12.98
N GLY A 111 9.59 -4.04 12.55
CA GLY A 111 8.41 -4.77 12.13
C GLY A 111 8.43 -5.01 10.63
N ASP A 112 8.23 -6.25 10.21
CA ASP A 112 8.20 -6.66 8.80
C ASP A 112 6.94 -7.53 8.57
N PHE A 113 5.84 -6.87 8.23
CA PHE A 113 4.54 -7.51 8.08
C PHE A 113 4.28 -7.81 6.61
N ILE A 114 3.89 -9.05 6.32
CA ILE A 114 3.61 -9.51 4.96
C ILE A 114 2.17 -9.99 4.90
N ASN A 115 1.43 -9.56 3.87
CA ASN A 115 0.09 -10.07 3.60
C ASN A 115 0.10 -11.27 2.65
N SER A 116 -1.08 -11.87 2.44
CA SER A 116 -1.27 -12.99 1.52
C SER A 116 -1.00 -12.64 0.04
N SER A 117 -1.03 -11.35 -0.29
CA SER A 117 -0.77 -10.83 -1.65
C SER A 117 0.71 -10.63 -1.92
N GLY A 118 1.58 -10.71 -0.89
CA GLY A 118 3.02 -10.49 -0.98
C GLY A 118 3.45 -9.03 -0.82
N ASP A 119 2.52 -8.13 -0.49
CA ASP A 119 2.86 -6.77 -0.10
C ASP A 119 3.46 -6.77 1.31
N ARG A 120 4.41 -5.90 1.56
CA ARG A 120 5.13 -5.81 2.84
C ARG A 120 4.95 -4.42 3.45
N PHE A 121 4.77 -4.38 4.77
CA PHE A 121 4.83 -3.13 5.51
C PHE A 121 6.05 -3.14 6.43
N LEU A 122 6.92 -2.16 6.25
CA LEU A 122 8.13 -2.01 7.03
C LEU A 122 7.98 -0.87 8.02
N ALA A 123 8.02 -1.20 9.30
CA ALA A 123 8.11 -0.26 10.41
C ALA A 123 9.49 -0.38 11.08
N LEU A 124 10.21 0.71 11.20
CA LEU A 124 11.49 0.78 11.90
C LEU A 124 11.40 1.88 12.96
N LEU A 125 11.61 1.48 14.20
CA LEU A 125 11.55 2.35 15.36
C LEU A 125 12.87 2.27 16.10
N THR A 126 13.34 3.41 16.60
CA THR A 126 14.49 3.48 17.51
C THR A 126 13.99 3.90 18.88
N LEU A 127 14.40 3.16 19.89
CA LEU A 127 14.15 3.46 21.30
C LEU A 127 15.46 3.91 21.92
N GLU A 128 15.48 5.14 22.41
CA GLU A 128 16.67 5.71 23.04
C GLU A 128 16.74 5.36 24.53
N ASN A 129 17.97 5.24 25.03
CA ASN A 129 18.21 5.11 26.45
C ASN A 129 17.97 6.46 27.14
N LEU A 130 17.08 6.45 28.12
CA LEU A 130 16.85 7.62 28.97
C LEU A 130 18.12 7.99 29.74
N ALA A 131 18.82 9.01 29.28
CA ALA A 131 19.68 9.76 30.15
C ALA A 131 18.76 10.57 31.10
N LEU A 132 18.47 10.01 32.26
CA LEU A 132 17.68 10.66 33.31
C LEU A 132 18.48 11.84 33.88
N ASP A 133 18.54 12.94 33.16
CA ASP A 133 18.95 14.21 33.68
C ASP A 133 17.66 14.99 34.02
N ASN A 134 17.18 14.80 35.22
CA ASN A 134 16.20 15.59 36.02
C ASN A 134 14.94 16.18 35.35
N ASP A 135 14.69 16.02 34.09
CA ASP A 135 13.48 16.42 33.42
C ASP A 135 12.67 15.18 33.01
N ILE A 136 11.39 15.22 33.32
CA ILE A 136 10.42 14.17 33.01
C ILE A 136 10.45 13.95 31.49
N ALA A 137 11.13 12.92 31.04
CA ALA A 137 11.11 12.54 29.64
C ALA A 137 9.65 12.20 29.25
N ILE A 138 9.13 12.92 28.28
CA ILE A 138 7.82 12.66 27.72
C ILE A 138 7.97 11.40 26.87
N GLU A 139 7.09 10.40 27.06
CA GLU A 139 7.13 9.10 26.35
C GLU A 139 7.30 9.26 24.83
N GLU A 140 6.77 10.34 24.26
CA GLU A 140 6.84 10.65 22.83
C GLU A 140 8.26 10.93 22.36
N ASP A 141 9.15 11.41 23.22
CA ASP A 141 10.54 11.72 22.86
C ASP A 141 11.45 10.47 22.86
N LEU A 142 10.98 9.35 23.43
CA LEU A 142 11.75 8.12 23.56
C LEU A 142 11.61 7.15 22.40
N ILE A 143 10.66 7.38 21.50
CA ILE A 143 10.36 6.50 20.38
C ILE A 143 10.47 7.32 19.10
N GLU A 144 11.53 7.09 18.35
CA GLU A 144 11.70 7.69 17.04
C GLU A 144 11.22 6.72 15.95
N ILE A 145 10.36 7.21 15.05
CA ILE A 145 9.89 6.44 13.88
C ILE A 145 10.78 6.75 12.69
N ASN A 146 11.73 5.86 12.39
CA ASN A 146 12.66 6.05 11.27
C ASN A 146 12.06 5.66 9.93
N THR A 147 11.23 4.61 9.92
CA THR A 147 10.60 4.12 8.70
C THR A 147 9.19 3.63 8.99
N TRP A 148 8.24 4.08 8.17
CA TRP A 148 6.84 3.68 8.22
C TRP A 148 6.29 3.65 6.80
N LYS A 149 6.41 2.51 6.12
CA LYS A 149 6.06 2.46 4.70
C LYS A 149 5.62 1.10 4.21
N LEU A 150 4.68 1.14 3.26
CA LEU A 150 4.33 -0.02 2.44
C LEU A 150 5.40 -0.21 1.34
N ILE A 151 5.83 -1.45 1.19
CA ILE A 151 6.67 -1.91 0.09
C ILE A 151 5.78 -2.82 -0.76
N PRO A 152 5.29 -2.35 -1.93
CA PRO A 152 4.48 -3.18 -2.79
C PRO A 152 5.31 -4.36 -3.31
N ARG A 153 4.64 -5.49 -3.52
CA ARG A 153 5.27 -6.63 -4.15
C ARG A 153 5.87 -6.25 -5.50
N GLU A 154 7.01 -6.80 -5.80
CA GLU A 154 7.60 -6.68 -7.13
C GLU A 154 6.71 -7.42 -8.14
N VAL A 155 6.06 -6.67 -9.02
CA VAL A 155 5.27 -7.25 -10.10
C VAL A 155 6.24 -7.59 -11.22
N GLU A 156 6.66 -8.85 -11.28
CA GLU A 156 7.39 -9.36 -12.42
C GLU A 156 6.43 -9.34 -13.62
N TYR A 157 6.64 -8.39 -14.52
CA TYR A 157 5.92 -8.33 -15.79
C TYR A 157 6.50 -9.44 -16.70
N GLU A 158 5.97 -10.64 -16.57
CA GLU A 158 6.38 -11.80 -17.35
C GLU A 158 6.01 -11.67 -18.84
N ASP A 159 5.17 -10.70 -19.18
CA ASP A 159 4.80 -10.36 -20.56
C ASP A 159 5.10 -8.87 -20.83
N ALA A 160 6.36 -8.51 -20.94
CA ALA A 160 6.70 -7.43 -21.85
C ALA A 160 6.17 -7.87 -23.22
N ILE A 161 5.09 -7.24 -23.71
CA ILE A 161 4.62 -7.42 -25.08
C ILE A 161 5.85 -7.14 -25.95
N GLU A 162 6.50 -8.20 -26.40
CA GLU A 162 7.53 -8.12 -27.40
C GLU A 162 6.83 -7.55 -28.64
N PHE A 163 6.93 -6.24 -28.80
CA PHE A 163 6.60 -5.60 -30.08
C PHE A 163 7.63 -6.15 -31.04
N LYS A 164 7.33 -7.32 -31.59
CA LYS A 164 8.07 -7.85 -32.72
C LYS A 164 8.01 -6.78 -33.80
N ASP A 165 9.16 -6.18 -34.07
CA ASP A 165 9.33 -5.16 -35.09
C ASP A 165 8.57 -5.62 -36.35
N LEU A 166 7.48 -4.91 -36.65
CA LEU A 166 6.85 -4.99 -37.95
C LEU A 166 7.87 -4.39 -38.94
N GLU A 167 8.77 -5.23 -39.42
CA GLU A 167 9.54 -4.89 -40.62
C GLU A 167 8.55 -4.61 -41.75
N VAL A 168 8.22 -3.34 -41.89
CA VAL A 168 7.51 -2.85 -43.07
C VAL A 168 8.49 -2.96 -44.22
N ASN A 169 8.38 -4.08 -44.91
CA ASN A 169 9.11 -4.29 -46.17
C ASN A 169 8.52 -3.33 -47.20
N ILE A 170 9.13 -2.15 -47.31
CA ILE A 170 8.82 -1.19 -48.38
C ILE A 170 9.59 -1.72 -49.60
N GLU A 171 8.94 -2.60 -50.35
CA GLU A 171 9.34 -2.94 -51.69
C GLU A 171 9.16 -1.68 -52.58
N ASN A 172 10.26 -1.05 -52.93
CA ASN A 172 10.30 0.01 -53.93
C ASN A 172 10.10 -0.61 -55.31
N ASP A 173 8.94 -0.35 -55.92
CA ASP A 173 8.74 -0.40 -57.39
C ASP A 173 8.88 1.01 -57.99
#